data_18596fa8f0f369c472cde9b9ee5db045
#
_entry.id   18596fa8f0f369c472cde9b9ee5db045
#
_cell.length_a   1.000
_cell.length_b   1.000
_cell.length_c   1.000
_cell.angle_alpha   90.00
_cell.angle_beta   90.00
_cell.angle_gamma   90.00
#
_symmetry.space_group_name_H-M   'P 1'
#
loop_
_entity.id
_entity.type
_entity.pdbx_description
1 polymer ?
#
loop_
_entity_poly.entity_id
_entity_poly.type
_entity_poly.pdbx_seq_one_letter_code
_entity_poly.pdbx_strand_id
1 'polypeptide(L)'
;MDLGHVGIEFGCRRQAINPGTEPIEVWLQHLAVVPHQHFPRVIGHAQGFYLGEYNAPHMSTRSIAITDDITFGGDHPPLFIAGPCVIESREHALRMARTLLALRDELKINLVFKSSFDKANRTSVESFRGPGIEEGLDILRAVKEETGLPLLSDIHEWQQAERAAEVLDILQIPAFLCRQTDLVAAAARTGKAVGVKKGQFLSPEEAKNILDKGHEVGNDRVYITERGSSFGYQNLVVDMRAFPILRGFGAPVVYDITHSMQKPGGEGKQTGGTPQFARPLARAAAAAGADGFFMEVHDNPPAALSDRTTQIRPEAAREIISDILALRAALPPL
;
A
#
# COMPACT_ATOMS: atom_id res chain seq x y z
N MET A 1 -45.21 -28.31 -37.04
CA MET A 1 -43.91 -28.98 -36.72
C MET A 1 -43.62 -28.67 -35.28
N ASP A 2 -43.82 -29.66 -34.47
CA ASP A 2 -43.87 -29.59 -33.00
C ASP A 2 -42.45 -29.74 -32.46
N LEU A 3 -41.95 -28.77 -31.73
CA LEU A 3 -40.65 -28.83 -31.06
C LEU A 3 -40.87 -29.22 -29.60
N GLY A 4 -40.70 -30.50 -29.31
CA GLY A 4 -40.84 -31.07 -27.99
C GLY A 4 -39.81 -30.51 -27.01
N HIS A 5 -40.27 -30.03 -25.86
CA HIS A 5 -39.47 -29.66 -24.68
C HIS A 5 -38.98 -30.97 -24.01
N VAL A 6 -37.65 -31.13 -23.94
CA VAL A 6 -37.02 -32.11 -23.08
C VAL A 6 -36.67 -31.41 -21.75
N GLY A 7 -37.48 -31.66 -20.74
CA GLY A 7 -37.19 -31.27 -19.37
C GLY A 7 -36.24 -32.26 -18.72
N ILE A 8 -35.08 -31.80 -18.25
CA ILE A 8 -34.18 -32.58 -17.38
C ILE A 8 -34.43 -32.14 -15.94
N GLU A 9 -35.12 -32.99 -15.18
CA GLU A 9 -35.25 -32.82 -13.72
C GLU A 9 -33.98 -33.29 -13.01
N PHE A 10 -33.26 -32.38 -12.37
CA PHE A 10 -32.22 -32.74 -11.41
C PHE A 10 -32.84 -32.96 -10.03
N GLY A 11 -33.03 -34.20 -9.67
CA GLY A 11 -33.44 -34.60 -8.33
C GLY A 11 -32.27 -34.48 -7.32
N CYS A 12 -32.16 -33.37 -6.63
CA CYS A 12 -31.21 -33.20 -5.53
C CYS A 12 -31.85 -33.62 -4.21
N ARG A 13 -31.57 -34.83 -3.72
CA ARG A 13 -31.92 -35.23 -2.34
C ARG A 13 -30.99 -34.52 -1.38
N ARG A 14 -31.52 -33.58 -0.59
CA ARG A 14 -30.81 -33.00 0.56
C ARG A 14 -30.72 -34.05 1.66
N GLN A 15 -29.52 -34.59 1.90
CA GLN A 15 -29.18 -35.20 3.18
C GLN A 15 -28.60 -34.10 4.08
N ALA A 16 -29.20 -33.95 5.27
CA ALA A 16 -28.70 -33.05 6.29
C ALA A 16 -27.39 -33.62 6.84
N ILE A 17 -26.28 -32.87 6.63
CA ILE A 17 -24.98 -33.17 7.22
C ILE A 17 -24.85 -32.34 8.48
N ASN A 18 -24.64 -33.02 9.59
CA ASN A 18 -24.41 -32.42 10.93
C ASN A 18 -22.96 -31.88 10.96
N PRO A 19 -22.70 -30.59 11.32
CA PRO A 19 -21.36 -30.05 11.36
C PRO A 19 -20.71 -30.34 12.71
N GLY A 20 -20.00 -31.44 12.80
CA GLY A 20 -19.26 -31.80 14.00
C GLY A 20 -18.13 -32.76 13.70
N THR A 21 -16.91 -32.25 13.73
CA THR A 21 -15.65 -32.95 14.00
C THR A 21 -15.18 -34.00 12.99
N GLU A 22 -14.64 -33.55 11.84
CA GLU A 22 -13.57 -34.31 11.17
C GLU A 22 -12.54 -33.38 10.53
N PRO A 23 -11.23 -33.72 10.57
CA PRO A 23 -10.16 -32.88 10.04
C PRO A 23 -10.19 -32.79 8.50
N ILE A 24 -9.81 -31.64 7.96
CA ILE A 24 -9.78 -31.30 6.53
C ILE A 24 -9.00 -32.31 5.65
N GLU A 25 -8.13 -33.11 6.23
CA GLU A 25 -7.34 -34.14 5.49
C GLU A 25 -8.18 -35.29 4.90
N VAL A 26 -9.37 -35.56 5.43
CA VAL A 26 -10.22 -36.64 4.92
C VAL A 26 -10.92 -36.24 3.60
N TRP A 27 -11.09 -34.96 3.33
CA TRP A 27 -11.77 -34.48 2.12
C TRP A 27 -10.91 -34.55 0.84
N LEU A 28 -9.60 -34.54 0.98
CA LEU A 28 -8.68 -34.61 -0.18
C LEU A 28 -8.53 -36.04 -0.73
N GLN A 29 -8.83 -37.06 0.05
CA GLN A 29 -8.73 -38.45 -0.40
C GLN A 29 -9.96 -38.95 -1.21
N HIS A 30 -11.10 -38.24 -1.17
CA HIS A 30 -12.31 -38.61 -1.90
C HIS A 30 -12.45 -37.96 -3.28
N LEU A 31 -11.53 -37.08 -3.67
CA LEU A 31 -11.52 -36.47 -5.01
C LEU A 31 -10.66 -37.23 -6.05
N ALA A 32 -10.05 -38.33 -5.67
CA ALA A 32 -9.07 -39.04 -6.50
C ALA A 32 -9.55 -40.32 -7.18
N VAL A 33 -10.84 -40.64 -7.21
CA VAL A 33 -11.30 -41.82 -7.95
C VAL A 33 -12.62 -41.55 -8.68
N VAL A 34 -12.54 -40.94 -9.86
CA VAL A 34 -13.54 -41.11 -10.91
C VAL A 34 -12.83 -41.76 -12.11
N PRO A 35 -13.20 -43.00 -12.48
CA PRO A 35 -12.56 -43.67 -13.62
C PRO A 35 -12.88 -42.96 -14.93
N HIS A 36 -11.85 -42.68 -15.70
CA HIS A 36 -11.92 -42.15 -17.08
C HIS A 36 -12.54 -43.19 -18.03
N GLN A 37 -13.84 -43.47 -17.99
CA GLN A 37 -14.51 -44.17 -19.08
C GLN A 37 -15.95 -43.68 -19.19
N HIS A 38 -16.29 -43.17 -20.39
CA HIS A 38 -17.61 -42.71 -20.87
C HIS A 38 -17.95 -41.22 -20.74
N PHE A 39 -17.14 -40.37 -21.40
CA PHE A 39 -17.71 -39.17 -22.00
C PHE A 39 -17.58 -39.25 -23.51
N PRO A 40 -18.65 -39.09 -24.30
CA PRO A 40 -18.53 -39.06 -25.74
C PRO A 40 -17.75 -37.84 -26.19
N ARG A 41 -16.86 -38.05 -27.16
CA ARG A 41 -16.04 -37.01 -27.82
C ARG A 41 -16.91 -35.94 -28.49
N VAL A 42 -17.26 -34.91 -27.77
CA VAL A 42 -17.81 -33.63 -28.29
C VAL A 42 -16.99 -32.44 -27.84
N ILE A 43 -15.75 -32.63 -27.45
CA ILE A 43 -14.83 -31.52 -27.11
C ILE A 43 -13.67 -31.55 -28.10
N GLY A 44 -14.01 -31.35 -29.39
CA GLY A 44 -13.01 -31.23 -30.45
C GLY A 44 -12.58 -29.81 -30.77
N HIS A 45 -13.14 -28.77 -30.14
CA HIS A 45 -12.83 -27.37 -30.51
C HIS A 45 -12.64 -26.38 -29.32
N ALA A 46 -12.60 -26.85 -28.08
CA ALA A 46 -12.35 -25.96 -26.94
C ALA A 46 -10.93 -26.04 -26.36
N GLN A 47 -10.06 -26.89 -26.89
CA GLN A 47 -8.66 -27.00 -26.42
C GLN A 47 -7.68 -25.98 -26.96
N GLY A 48 -8.14 -25.05 -27.82
CA GLY A 48 -7.28 -24.02 -28.41
C GLY A 48 -7.32 -22.64 -27.74
N PHE A 49 -8.18 -22.41 -26.74
CA PHE A 49 -8.43 -21.06 -26.23
C PHE A 49 -7.93 -20.75 -24.82
N TYR A 50 -7.38 -21.72 -24.06
CA TYR A 50 -7.05 -21.49 -22.64
C TYR A 50 -5.65 -21.90 -22.18
N LEU A 51 -4.75 -22.24 -23.10
CA LEU A 51 -3.33 -22.45 -22.81
C LEU A 51 -2.43 -21.58 -23.70
N GLY A 52 -2.83 -20.35 -23.95
CA GLY A 52 -1.82 -19.32 -24.16
C GLY A 52 -1.06 -19.23 -22.82
N GLU A 53 0.21 -19.58 -22.82
CA GLU A 53 1.10 -19.28 -21.71
C GLU A 53 0.87 -17.81 -21.36
N TYR A 54 0.23 -17.55 -20.21
CA TYR A 54 0.13 -16.22 -19.66
C TYR A 54 1.53 -15.91 -19.13
N ASN A 55 2.46 -15.72 -20.05
CA ASN A 55 3.73 -15.08 -19.78
C ASN A 55 3.39 -13.62 -19.45
N ALA A 56 2.91 -13.40 -18.22
CA ALA A 56 2.92 -12.06 -17.69
C ALA A 56 4.37 -11.58 -17.87
N PRO A 57 4.62 -10.48 -18.60
CA PRO A 57 5.96 -9.98 -18.73
C PRO A 57 6.51 -9.82 -17.32
N HIS A 58 7.70 -10.36 -17.05
CA HIS A 58 8.40 -10.16 -15.79
C HIS A 58 8.58 -8.65 -15.62
N MET A 59 7.73 -8.02 -14.80
CA MET A 59 7.69 -6.58 -14.66
C MET A 59 8.66 -6.16 -13.56
N SER A 60 9.96 -6.32 -13.86
CA SER A 60 11.02 -5.84 -13.00
C SER A 60 10.94 -4.32 -12.90
N THR A 61 10.79 -3.81 -11.68
CA THR A 61 10.95 -2.40 -11.39
C THR A 61 12.42 -2.06 -11.14
N ARG A 62 12.79 -0.79 -11.32
CA ARG A 62 14.10 -0.32 -10.90
C ARG A 62 14.23 -0.40 -9.38
N SER A 63 15.46 -0.53 -8.89
CA SER A 63 15.77 -0.45 -7.47
C SER A 63 15.96 1.00 -7.06
N ILE A 64 15.43 1.39 -5.91
CA ILE A 64 15.61 2.72 -5.31
C ILE A 64 16.33 2.57 -3.97
N ALA A 65 17.55 3.10 -3.90
CA ALA A 65 18.30 3.20 -2.65
C ALA A 65 17.73 4.37 -1.82
N ILE A 66 17.35 4.09 -0.57
CA ILE A 66 16.93 5.08 0.41
C ILE A 66 18.11 5.52 1.27
N THR A 67 18.89 4.53 1.76
CA THR A 67 20.16 4.69 2.46
C THR A 67 21.17 3.70 1.87
N ASP A 68 22.39 3.68 2.38
CA ASP A 68 23.39 2.69 1.97
C ASP A 68 22.95 1.26 2.27
N ASP A 69 22.13 1.06 3.32
CA ASP A 69 21.66 -0.25 3.78
C ASP A 69 20.24 -0.61 3.31
N ILE A 70 19.45 0.34 2.85
CA ILE A 70 18.04 0.13 2.49
C ILE A 70 17.80 0.48 1.02
N THR A 71 17.46 -0.55 0.26
CA THR A 71 17.03 -0.47 -1.13
C THR A 71 15.72 -1.24 -1.29
N PHE A 72 14.80 -0.76 -2.14
CA PHE A 72 13.54 -1.44 -2.45
C PHE A 72 13.21 -1.36 -3.95
N GLY A 73 12.24 -2.13 -4.39
CA GLY A 73 11.94 -2.34 -5.82
C GLY A 73 12.86 -3.38 -6.44
N GLY A 74 12.61 -3.78 -7.66
CA GLY A 74 13.27 -4.93 -8.28
C GLY A 74 13.09 -6.20 -7.46
N ASP A 75 14.18 -6.88 -7.18
CA ASP A 75 14.20 -8.13 -6.38
C ASP A 75 14.50 -7.88 -4.89
N HIS A 76 14.52 -6.62 -4.45
CA HIS A 76 14.78 -6.28 -3.06
C HIS A 76 13.58 -6.58 -2.15
N PRO A 77 13.83 -6.80 -0.83
CA PRO A 77 12.77 -6.95 0.15
C PRO A 77 11.81 -5.74 0.16
N PRO A 78 10.53 -5.93 0.53
CA PRO A 78 9.57 -4.84 0.57
C PRO A 78 9.99 -3.75 1.57
N LEU A 79 9.70 -2.49 1.21
CA LEU A 79 9.87 -1.33 2.08
C LEU A 79 8.62 -1.15 2.95
N PHE A 80 8.81 -0.95 4.26
CA PHE A 80 7.75 -0.56 5.16
C PHE A 80 7.96 0.89 5.60
N ILE A 81 6.93 1.71 5.44
CA ILE A 81 6.90 3.12 5.85
C ILE A 81 5.85 3.23 6.94
N ALA A 82 6.26 3.51 8.18
CA ALA A 82 5.36 3.49 9.32
C ALA A 82 5.64 4.62 10.32
N GLY A 83 4.59 5.10 10.98
CA GLY A 83 4.68 6.11 12.04
C GLY A 83 3.40 6.89 12.21
N PRO A 84 3.32 7.83 13.16
CA PRO A 84 2.11 8.61 13.41
C PRO A 84 1.78 9.53 12.24
N CYS A 85 0.50 9.78 12.04
CA CYS A 85 0.00 10.65 10.96
C CYS A 85 0.72 12.00 10.94
N VAL A 86 0.84 12.63 12.11
CA VAL A 86 1.45 13.96 12.32
C VAL A 86 2.31 13.94 13.58
N ILE A 87 3.32 14.79 13.64
CA ILE A 87 4.09 15.02 14.87
C ILE A 87 3.19 15.72 15.89
N GLU A 88 2.84 15.02 16.96
CA GLU A 88 2.01 15.54 18.04
C GLU A 88 2.85 16.21 19.15
N SER A 89 3.98 15.60 19.49
CA SER A 89 5.04 16.14 20.34
C SER A 89 6.36 15.42 20.10
N ARG A 90 7.46 15.98 20.57
CA ARG A 90 8.79 15.33 20.54
C ARG A 90 8.78 13.99 21.27
N GLU A 91 8.19 13.94 22.46
CA GLU A 91 8.13 12.74 23.31
C GLU A 91 7.33 11.63 22.60
N HIS A 92 6.19 11.98 21.98
CA HIS A 92 5.37 11.03 21.23
C HIS A 92 6.13 10.49 20.01
N ALA A 93 6.76 11.38 19.22
CA ALA A 93 7.53 10.97 18.05
C ALA A 93 8.65 9.99 18.42
N LEU A 94 9.45 10.30 19.44
CA LEU A 94 10.53 9.44 19.93
C LEU A 94 10.00 8.10 20.47
N ARG A 95 8.91 8.10 21.24
CA ARG A 95 8.29 6.87 21.77
C ARG A 95 7.82 5.96 20.63
N MET A 96 7.14 6.53 19.63
CA MET A 96 6.69 5.78 18.46
C MET A 96 7.86 5.25 17.63
N ALA A 97 8.91 6.04 17.46
CA ALA A 97 10.11 5.62 16.74
C ALA A 97 10.80 4.43 17.42
N ARG A 98 10.94 4.43 18.77
CA ARG A 98 11.47 3.28 19.51
C ARG A 98 10.61 2.02 19.36
N THR A 99 9.29 2.17 19.38
CA THR A 99 8.34 1.08 19.18
C THR A 99 8.51 0.46 17.80
N LEU A 100 8.64 1.30 16.77
CA LEU A 100 8.83 0.85 15.39
C LEU A 100 10.24 0.31 15.13
N LEU A 101 11.25 0.84 15.81
CA LEU A 101 12.60 0.28 15.80
C LEU A 101 12.61 -1.16 16.34
N ALA A 102 11.95 -1.39 17.48
CA ALA A 102 11.82 -2.74 18.03
C ALA A 102 11.10 -3.70 17.08
N LEU A 103 10.04 -3.21 16.40
CA LEU A 103 9.33 -3.99 15.39
C LEU A 103 10.21 -4.32 14.16
N ARG A 104 11.00 -3.34 13.69
CA ARG A 104 11.99 -3.55 12.61
C ARG A 104 12.98 -4.67 12.98
N ASP A 105 13.51 -4.62 14.19
CA ASP A 105 14.54 -5.56 14.65
C ASP A 105 13.97 -6.97 14.87
N GLU A 106 12.73 -7.06 15.38
CA GLU A 106 12.01 -8.33 15.52
C GLU A 106 11.75 -9.00 14.18
N LEU A 107 11.22 -8.25 13.22
CA LEU A 107 10.78 -8.77 11.93
C LEU A 107 11.88 -8.73 10.86
N LYS A 108 13.02 -8.09 11.14
CA LYS A 108 14.17 -7.91 10.23
C LYS A 108 13.75 -7.30 8.88
N ILE A 109 13.03 -6.19 8.93
CA ILE A 109 12.45 -5.51 7.77
C ILE A 109 13.15 -4.20 7.44
N ASN A 110 13.03 -3.77 6.19
CA ASN A 110 13.37 -2.42 5.75
C ASN A 110 12.27 -1.47 6.22
N LEU A 111 12.55 -0.60 7.19
CA LEU A 111 11.58 0.30 7.78
C LEU A 111 12.06 1.75 7.74
N VAL A 112 11.17 2.64 7.30
CA VAL A 112 11.32 4.10 7.30
C VAL A 112 10.33 4.68 8.30
N PHE A 113 10.80 5.51 9.23
CA PHE A 113 9.92 6.23 10.14
C PHE A 113 9.25 7.40 9.41
N LYS A 114 7.94 7.48 9.51
CA LYS A 114 7.13 8.54 8.90
C LYS A 114 6.40 9.35 9.94
N SER A 115 6.52 10.67 9.89
CA SER A 115 5.58 11.56 10.56
C SER A 115 5.58 12.91 9.85
N SER A 116 4.39 13.52 9.68
CA SER A 116 4.28 14.81 8.98
C SER A 116 4.51 15.97 9.95
N PHE A 117 5.32 16.94 9.55
CA PHE A 117 5.52 18.17 10.31
C PHE A 117 4.37 19.17 10.13
N ASP A 118 3.59 19.02 9.06
CA ASP A 118 2.38 19.80 8.78
C ASP A 118 1.32 18.97 8.05
N LYS A 119 0.07 19.30 8.25
CA LYS A 119 -1.10 18.80 7.55
C LYS A 119 -1.83 19.96 6.87
N ALA A 120 -1.33 20.37 5.70
CA ALA A 120 -1.82 21.56 4.99
C ALA A 120 -3.24 21.43 4.41
N ASN A 121 -3.75 20.21 4.25
CA ASN A 121 -5.03 19.92 3.58
C ASN A 121 -6.18 19.55 4.55
N ARG A 122 -6.24 20.20 5.71
CA ARG A 122 -7.32 19.95 6.69
C ARG A 122 -8.69 20.38 6.21
N THR A 123 -9.72 19.64 6.63
CA THR A 123 -11.13 20.00 6.36
C THR A 123 -11.54 21.27 7.12
N SER A 124 -11.01 21.49 8.32
CA SER A 124 -11.26 22.71 9.12
C SER A 124 -9.97 23.45 9.41
N VAL A 125 -10.01 24.78 9.36
CA VAL A 125 -8.87 25.65 9.71
C VAL A 125 -8.48 25.51 11.19
N GLU A 126 -9.39 25.10 12.05
CA GLU A 126 -9.15 24.85 13.48
C GLU A 126 -8.49 23.51 13.77
N SER A 127 -8.37 22.63 12.78
CA SER A 127 -7.77 21.29 12.98
C SER A 127 -6.28 21.40 13.28
N PHE A 128 -5.80 20.50 14.14
CA PHE A 128 -4.37 20.39 14.44
C PHE A 128 -3.56 20.12 13.18
N ARG A 129 -2.54 20.91 12.93
CA ARG A 129 -1.72 20.83 11.72
C ARG A 129 -0.35 20.21 11.94
N GLY A 130 0.15 20.22 13.17
CA GLY A 130 1.53 19.84 13.49
C GLY A 130 2.36 21.04 13.93
N PRO A 131 3.66 20.84 14.25
CA PRO A 131 4.56 21.88 14.77
C PRO A 131 5.08 22.85 13.69
N GLY A 132 4.86 22.54 12.39
CA GLY A 132 5.48 23.27 11.29
C GLY A 132 6.86 22.72 10.93
N ILE A 133 7.44 23.28 9.85
CA ILE A 133 8.64 22.71 9.24
C ILE A 133 9.88 22.78 10.15
N GLU A 134 10.18 23.91 10.78
CA GLU A 134 11.43 24.07 11.54
C GLU A 134 11.45 23.16 12.77
N GLU A 135 10.46 23.26 13.64
CA GLU A 135 10.35 22.44 14.83
C GLU A 135 10.16 20.95 14.45
N GLY A 136 9.37 20.67 13.41
CA GLY A 136 9.14 19.31 12.94
C GLY A 136 10.39 18.62 12.41
N LEU A 137 11.24 19.33 11.66
CA LEU A 137 12.52 18.78 11.21
C LEU A 137 13.50 18.59 12.36
N ASP A 138 13.50 19.45 13.37
CA ASP A 138 14.32 19.26 14.58
C ASP A 138 13.88 18.04 15.41
N ILE A 139 12.57 17.79 15.49
CA ILE A 139 12.05 16.57 16.13
C ILE A 139 12.45 15.34 15.33
N LEU A 140 12.30 15.36 14.00
CA LEU A 140 12.68 14.25 13.14
C LEU A 140 14.18 13.97 13.19
N ARG A 141 15.03 15.02 13.21
CA ARG A 141 16.47 14.86 13.41
C ARG A 141 16.78 14.12 14.72
N ALA A 142 16.12 14.48 15.82
CA ALA A 142 16.29 13.78 17.09
C ALA A 142 15.84 12.30 17.01
N VAL A 143 14.78 12.01 16.26
CA VAL A 143 14.37 10.62 15.98
C VAL A 143 15.49 9.85 15.27
N LYS A 144 16.08 10.45 14.22
CA LYS A 144 17.16 9.81 13.44
C LYS A 144 18.40 9.59 14.29
N GLU A 145 18.80 10.59 15.08
CA GLU A 145 19.97 10.50 15.98
C GLU A 145 19.80 9.39 17.03
N GLU A 146 18.60 9.22 17.57
CA GLU A 146 18.35 8.22 18.60
C GLU A 146 18.16 6.81 18.05
N THR A 147 17.51 6.67 16.89
CA THR A 147 17.07 5.35 16.41
C THR A 147 17.82 4.83 15.18
N GLY A 148 18.50 5.71 14.46
CA GLY A 148 19.12 5.39 13.17
C GLY A 148 18.10 5.09 12.05
N LEU A 149 16.79 5.24 12.29
CA LEU A 149 15.78 5.00 11.26
C LEU A 149 15.84 6.08 10.18
N PRO A 150 15.77 5.71 8.89
CA PRO A 150 15.55 6.70 7.83
C PRO A 150 14.17 7.33 7.98
N LEU A 151 14.05 8.56 7.48
CA LEU A 151 12.93 9.43 7.74
C LEU A 151 12.16 9.80 6.49
N LEU A 152 10.83 9.89 6.62
CA LEU A 152 9.92 10.43 5.62
C LEU A 152 8.97 11.45 6.24
N SER A 153 8.75 12.58 5.56
CA SER A 153 7.68 13.53 5.86
C SER A 153 7.11 14.15 4.60
N ASP A 154 5.90 14.70 4.70
CA ASP A 154 5.26 15.44 3.61
C ASP A 154 5.91 16.81 3.42
N ILE A 155 6.04 17.23 2.14
CA ILE A 155 6.27 18.62 1.75
C ILE A 155 5.06 19.14 0.95
N HIS A 156 4.73 20.42 1.11
CA HIS A 156 3.51 21.00 0.52
C HIS A 156 3.81 22.12 -0.47
N GLU A 157 4.98 22.73 -0.35
CA GLU A 157 5.45 23.84 -1.16
C GLU A 157 6.86 23.52 -1.69
N TRP A 158 7.16 23.95 -2.92
CA TRP A 158 8.45 23.66 -3.54
C TRP A 158 9.64 24.24 -2.77
N GLN A 159 9.45 25.37 -2.05
CA GLN A 159 10.48 26.01 -1.22
C GLN A 159 10.89 25.14 -0.01
N GLN A 160 10.04 24.21 0.40
CA GLN A 160 10.35 23.31 1.53
C GLN A 160 11.32 22.19 1.14
N ALA A 161 11.48 21.90 -0.16
CA ALA A 161 12.16 20.69 -0.63
C ALA A 161 13.63 20.62 -0.16
N GLU A 162 14.42 21.67 -0.39
CA GLU A 162 15.85 21.69 -0.01
C GLU A 162 16.01 21.58 1.50
N ARG A 163 15.26 22.39 2.26
CA ARG A 163 15.32 22.40 3.72
C ARG A 163 14.93 21.05 4.33
N ALA A 164 13.90 20.42 3.81
CA ALA A 164 13.45 19.09 4.23
C ALA A 164 14.48 18.00 3.90
N ALA A 165 15.14 18.10 2.74
CA ALA A 165 16.15 17.14 2.29
C ALA A 165 17.43 17.10 3.14
N GLU A 166 17.71 18.13 3.96
CA GLU A 166 18.80 18.11 4.93
C GLU A 166 18.61 17.06 6.03
N VAL A 167 17.36 16.68 6.31
CA VAL A 167 17.00 15.78 7.41
C VAL A 167 16.39 14.49 6.90
N LEU A 168 15.49 14.58 5.90
CA LEU A 168 14.72 13.48 5.38
C LEU A 168 15.52 12.63 4.37
N ASP A 169 15.27 11.34 4.36
CA ASP A 169 15.78 10.40 3.35
C ASP A 169 14.79 10.22 2.20
N ILE A 170 13.50 10.42 2.48
CA ILE A 170 12.42 10.41 1.49
C ILE A 170 11.58 11.67 1.65
N LEU A 171 11.38 12.41 0.56
CA LEU A 171 10.39 13.48 0.48
C LEU A 171 9.07 12.92 -0.01
N GLN A 172 7.95 13.19 0.69
CA GLN A 172 6.63 12.76 0.26
C GLN A 172 5.81 13.93 -0.29
N ILE A 173 5.16 13.70 -1.42
CA ILE A 173 4.19 14.64 -1.99
C ILE A 173 2.78 14.09 -1.74
N PRO A 174 1.91 14.86 -1.04
CA PRO A 174 0.54 14.48 -0.78
C PRO A 174 -0.29 14.29 -2.06
N ALA A 175 -1.35 13.47 -1.97
CA ALA A 175 -2.17 13.07 -3.11
C ALA A 175 -2.79 14.26 -3.87
N PHE A 176 -3.28 15.29 -3.17
CA PHE A 176 -3.88 16.46 -3.81
C PHE A 176 -2.87 17.30 -4.60
N LEU A 177 -1.57 17.20 -4.27
CA LEU A 177 -0.49 17.97 -4.89
C LEU A 177 0.29 17.15 -5.93
N CYS A 178 -0.09 15.93 -6.20
CA CYS A 178 0.65 15.01 -7.07
C CYS A 178 0.87 15.51 -8.51
N ARG A 179 0.06 16.45 -8.98
CA ARG A 179 0.18 17.07 -10.32
C ARG A 179 0.98 18.37 -10.35
N GLN A 180 1.35 18.93 -9.19
CA GLN A 180 2.08 20.20 -9.10
C GLN A 180 3.52 20.03 -9.63
N THR A 181 3.77 20.50 -10.86
CA THR A 181 5.04 20.27 -11.56
C THR A 181 6.22 20.82 -10.80
N ASP A 182 6.12 22.06 -10.30
CA ASP A 182 7.22 22.71 -9.60
C ASP A 182 7.56 22.00 -8.27
N LEU A 183 6.55 21.50 -7.56
CA LEU A 183 6.75 20.75 -6.32
C LEU A 183 7.43 19.40 -6.58
N VAL A 184 6.96 18.63 -7.58
CA VAL A 184 7.58 17.34 -7.95
C VAL A 184 9.01 17.54 -8.42
N ALA A 185 9.24 18.53 -9.29
CA ALA A 185 10.57 18.84 -9.80
C ALA A 185 11.53 19.32 -8.71
N ALA A 186 11.08 20.20 -7.79
CA ALA A 186 11.90 20.67 -6.67
C ALA A 186 12.28 19.53 -5.74
N ALA A 187 11.32 18.66 -5.36
CA ALA A 187 11.62 17.48 -4.56
C ALA A 187 12.64 16.57 -5.27
N ALA A 188 12.46 16.31 -6.56
CA ALA A 188 13.35 15.44 -7.33
C ALA A 188 14.78 16.04 -7.44
N ARG A 189 14.92 17.35 -7.65
CA ARG A 189 16.23 18.02 -7.74
C ARG A 189 17.08 17.90 -6.48
N THR A 190 16.47 17.64 -5.31
CA THR A 190 17.24 17.36 -4.08
C THR A 190 18.10 16.11 -4.16
N GLY A 191 17.85 15.25 -5.16
CA GLY A 191 18.50 13.97 -5.31
C GLY A 191 18.05 12.91 -4.28
N LYS A 192 17.12 13.20 -3.36
CA LYS A 192 16.53 12.24 -2.44
C LYS A 192 15.53 11.33 -3.16
N ALA A 193 15.15 10.23 -2.54
CA ALA A 193 13.99 9.47 -2.98
C ALA A 193 12.71 10.30 -2.79
N VAL A 194 11.78 10.21 -3.75
CA VAL A 194 10.54 10.98 -3.72
C VAL A 194 9.35 10.03 -3.85
N GLY A 195 8.55 9.94 -2.81
CA GLY A 195 7.29 9.21 -2.81
C GLY A 195 6.12 10.13 -3.17
N VAL A 196 5.44 9.88 -4.27
CA VAL A 196 4.27 10.68 -4.64
C VAL A 196 3.01 9.86 -4.42
N LYS A 197 2.13 10.33 -3.54
CA LYS A 197 0.82 9.72 -3.34
C LYS A 197 -0.05 9.97 -4.58
N LYS A 198 -0.52 8.90 -5.23
CA LYS A 198 -1.40 9.02 -6.38
C LYS A 198 -2.70 9.72 -5.97
N GLY A 199 -3.06 10.79 -6.67
CA GLY A 199 -4.34 11.47 -6.46
C GLY A 199 -5.51 10.51 -6.68
N GLN A 200 -6.57 10.66 -5.85
CA GLN A 200 -7.78 9.84 -5.96
C GLN A 200 -8.52 10.03 -7.28
N PHE A 201 -8.18 11.10 -7.99
CA PHE A 201 -8.76 11.51 -9.28
C PHE A 201 -7.93 11.04 -10.48
N LEU A 202 -6.76 10.42 -10.26
CA LEU A 202 -5.90 9.92 -11.34
C LEU A 202 -6.16 8.43 -11.60
N SER A 203 -6.13 8.06 -12.87
CA SER A 203 -5.94 6.66 -13.26
C SER A 203 -4.50 6.21 -12.99
N PRO A 204 -4.24 4.90 -12.89
CA PRO A 204 -2.87 4.39 -12.79
C PRO A 204 -1.97 4.85 -13.95
N GLU A 205 -2.51 4.90 -15.17
CA GLU A 205 -1.78 5.29 -16.38
C GLU A 205 -1.33 6.75 -16.33
N GLU A 206 -2.17 7.66 -15.80
CA GLU A 206 -1.82 9.08 -15.67
C GLU A 206 -0.67 9.32 -14.67
N ALA A 207 -0.45 8.40 -13.74
CA ALA A 207 0.65 8.50 -12.77
C ALA A 207 2.04 8.41 -13.43
N LYS A 208 2.14 7.88 -14.66
CA LYS A 208 3.37 7.94 -15.45
C LYS A 208 3.92 9.35 -15.60
N ASN A 209 3.05 10.34 -15.83
CA ASN A 209 3.46 11.74 -15.96
C ASN A 209 4.16 12.29 -14.71
N ILE A 210 3.91 11.70 -13.52
CA ILE A 210 4.61 12.08 -12.28
C ILE A 210 6.03 11.55 -12.30
N LEU A 211 6.21 10.30 -12.72
CA LEU A 211 7.54 9.68 -12.86
C LEU A 211 8.38 10.41 -13.91
N ASP A 212 7.77 10.79 -15.04
CA ASP A 212 8.44 11.52 -16.13
C ASP A 212 8.99 12.87 -15.64
N LYS A 213 8.26 13.61 -14.77
CA LYS A 213 8.74 14.86 -14.17
C LYS A 213 10.00 14.69 -13.34
N GLY A 214 10.12 13.59 -12.60
CA GLY A 214 11.33 13.26 -11.85
C GLY A 214 12.49 12.94 -12.80
N HIS A 215 12.23 12.11 -13.80
CA HIS A 215 13.20 11.71 -14.79
C HIS A 215 13.76 12.92 -15.57
N GLU A 216 12.90 13.84 -16.02
CA GLU A 216 13.29 15.04 -16.77
C GLU A 216 14.23 15.98 -16.00
N VAL A 217 14.20 15.94 -14.66
CA VAL A 217 15.12 16.71 -13.82
C VAL A 217 16.31 15.89 -13.30
N GLY A 218 16.49 14.66 -13.83
CA GLY A 218 17.65 13.82 -13.57
C GLY A 218 17.55 12.95 -12.31
N ASN A 219 16.33 12.70 -11.79
CA ASN A 219 16.13 11.85 -10.63
C ASN A 219 15.15 10.69 -10.92
N ASP A 220 15.70 9.49 -11.05
CA ASP A 220 14.92 8.27 -11.24
C ASP A 220 14.45 7.61 -9.92
N ARG A 221 14.76 8.21 -8.76
CA ARG A 221 14.34 7.72 -7.45
C ARG A 221 12.94 8.22 -7.05
N VAL A 222 12.06 8.40 -8.04
CA VAL A 222 10.65 8.74 -7.84
C VAL A 222 9.83 7.46 -7.91
N TYR A 223 8.91 7.27 -6.95
CA TYR A 223 7.99 6.15 -6.89
C TYR A 223 6.56 6.61 -6.59
N ILE A 224 5.58 5.77 -6.92
CA ILE A 224 4.16 6.06 -6.69
C ILE A 224 3.66 5.31 -5.47
N THR A 225 2.85 6.00 -4.65
CA THR A 225 2.09 5.38 -3.58
C THR A 225 0.61 5.32 -3.97
N GLU A 226 0.10 4.11 -4.22
CA GLU A 226 -1.32 3.85 -4.48
C GLU A 226 -2.10 3.94 -3.18
N ARG A 227 -3.19 4.72 -3.17
CA ARG A 227 -4.02 4.98 -1.99
C ARG A 227 -5.52 4.97 -2.26
N GLY A 228 -5.93 4.40 -3.37
CA GLY A 228 -7.30 4.34 -3.82
C GLY A 228 -7.73 5.51 -4.72
N SER A 229 -8.75 5.25 -5.49
CA SER A 229 -9.42 6.22 -6.36
C SER A 229 -10.83 6.49 -5.85
N SER A 230 -11.35 7.70 -6.11
CA SER A 230 -12.73 8.06 -5.76
C SER A 230 -13.70 7.17 -6.52
N PHE A 231 -14.65 6.59 -5.80
CA PHE A 231 -15.72 5.76 -6.35
C PHE A 231 -17.07 6.25 -5.81
N GLY A 232 -17.65 7.19 -6.52
CA GLY A 232 -18.79 7.97 -6.03
C GLY A 232 -18.36 9.00 -4.96
N TYR A 233 -19.32 9.42 -4.12
CA TYR A 233 -19.07 10.35 -3.04
C TYR A 233 -18.56 9.61 -1.80
N GLN A 234 -17.60 10.21 -1.08
CA GLN A 234 -17.12 9.76 0.23
C GLN A 234 -16.69 8.29 0.29
N ASN A 235 -16.26 7.73 -0.83
CA ASN A 235 -15.78 6.36 -0.90
C ASN A 235 -14.53 6.26 -1.76
N LEU A 236 -13.62 5.34 -1.38
CA LEU A 236 -12.41 5.02 -2.10
C LEU A 236 -12.37 3.52 -2.39
N VAL A 237 -11.88 3.17 -3.58
CA VAL A 237 -11.64 1.78 -3.99
C VAL A 237 -10.21 1.67 -4.51
N VAL A 238 -9.53 0.62 -4.10
CA VAL A 238 -8.22 0.26 -4.65
C VAL A 238 -8.43 -0.75 -5.77
N ASP A 239 -8.06 -0.36 -6.97
CA ASP A 239 -7.97 -1.29 -8.10
C ASP A 239 -6.64 -2.06 -8.00
N MET A 240 -6.70 -3.36 -7.70
CA MET A 240 -5.50 -4.18 -7.58
C MET A 240 -4.71 -4.29 -8.90
N ARG A 241 -5.34 -4.02 -10.06
CA ARG A 241 -4.66 -3.91 -11.35
C ARG A 241 -3.72 -2.70 -11.43
N ALA A 242 -3.92 -1.71 -10.54
CA ALA A 242 -3.04 -0.54 -10.48
C ALA A 242 -1.58 -0.94 -10.22
N PHE A 243 -1.32 -1.98 -9.42
CA PHE A 243 0.05 -2.40 -9.12
C PHE A 243 0.80 -2.87 -10.36
N PRO A 244 0.33 -3.87 -11.13
CA PRO A 244 1.02 -4.27 -12.35
C PRO A 244 1.06 -3.15 -13.40
N ILE A 245 0.04 -2.29 -13.53
CA ILE A 245 0.07 -1.14 -14.46
C ILE A 245 1.20 -0.17 -14.09
N LEU A 246 1.28 0.25 -12.83
CA LEU A 246 2.29 1.19 -12.33
C LEU A 246 3.71 0.59 -12.41
N ARG A 247 3.87 -0.69 -12.05
CA ARG A 247 5.15 -1.42 -12.20
C ARG A 247 5.60 -1.47 -13.67
N GLY A 248 4.66 -1.56 -14.61
CA GLY A 248 4.93 -1.51 -16.05
C GLY A 248 5.63 -0.23 -16.52
N PHE A 249 5.63 0.83 -15.73
CA PHE A 249 6.43 2.05 -15.98
C PHE A 249 7.86 1.96 -15.45
N GLY A 250 8.24 0.81 -14.90
CA GLY A 250 9.59 0.55 -14.40
C GLY A 250 9.90 1.18 -13.03
N ALA A 251 8.93 1.74 -12.32
CA ALA A 251 9.11 2.30 -10.98
C ALA A 251 8.48 1.41 -9.90
N PRO A 252 9.07 1.32 -8.69
CA PRO A 252 8.45 0.62 -7.58
C PRO A 252 7.14 1.27 -7.17
N VAL A 253 6.24 0.47 -6.62
CA VAL A 253 4.91 0.91 -6.17
C VAL A 253 4.72 0.59 -4.69
N VAL A 254 4.36 1.61 -3.91
CA VAL A 254 4.02 1.48 -2.50
C VAL A 254 2.49 1.45 -2.36
N TYR A 255 1.97 0.57 -1.52
CA TYR A 255 0.57 0.55 -1.15
C TYR A 255 0.33 1.28 0.17
N ASP A 256 -0.57 2.26 0.19
CA ASP A 256 -1.00 2.94 1.40
C ASP A 256 -2.19 2.22 2.03
N ILE A 257 -1.92 1.45 3.07
CA ILE A 257 -2.90 0.63 3.77
C ILE A 257 -3.93 1.51 4.47
N THR A 258 -3.50 2.58 5.13
CA THR A 258 -4.36 3.37 6.01
C THR A 258 -5.24 4.38 5.26
N HIS A 259 -4.68 5.08 4.28
CA HIS A 259 -5.44 6.09 3.54
C HIS A 259 -6.36 5.50 2.46
N SER A 260 -6.11 4.29 2.00
CA SER A 260 -7.03 3.60 1.07
C SER A 260 -8.38 3.25 1.69
N MET A 261 -8.45 3.24 3.03
CA MET A 261 -9.67 2.93 3.79
C MET A 261 -10.43 4.16 4.26
N GLN A 262 -9.96 5.35 3.94
CA GLN A 262 -10.63 6.59 4.33
C GLN A 262 -11.98 6.74 3.64
N LYS A 263 -12.91 7.37 4.36
CA LYS A 263 -14.16 7.90 3.84
C LYS A 263 -14.10 9.43 3.90
N PRO A 264 -13.64 10.09 2.84
CA PRO A 264 -13.45 11.53 2.83
C PRO A 264 -14.74 12.26 3.19
N GLY A 265 -14.72 13.12 4.24
CA GLY A 265 -15.91 13.85 4.69
C GLY A 265 -17.02 12.99 5.31
N GLY A 266 -16.79 11.70 5.57
CA GLY A 266 -17.81 10.76 6.05
C GLY A 266 -18.34 11.04 7.45
N GLU A 267 -17.63 11.85 8.26
CA GLU A 267 -18.00 12.23 9.63
C GLU A 267 -18.07 13.77 9.79
N GLY A 268 -18.52 14.48 8.75
CA GLY A 268 -18.67 15.95 8.78
C GLY A 268 -17.32 16.67 8.83
N LYS A 269 -16.85 17.09 10.01
CA LYS A 269 -15.56 17.78 10.20
C LYS A 269 -14.35 16.84 10.20
N GLN A 270 -14.53 15.53 10.14
CA GLN A 270 -13.49 14.52 10.19
C GLN A 270 -13.64 13.50 9.06
N THR A 271 -12.52 12.91 8.67
CA THR A 271 -12.49 11.79 7.74
C THR A 271 -12.88 10.51 8.51
N GLY A 272 -13.91 9.81 8.04
CA GLY A 272 -14.25 8.47 8.51
C GLY A 272 -13.32 7.40 7.92
N GLY A 273 -13.49 6.15 8.34
CA GLY A 273 -12.67 5.04 7.82
C GLY A 273 -13.27 3.66 8.05
N THR A 274 -12.70 2.67 7.40
CA THR A 274 -13.09 1.25 7.48
C THR A 274 -11.89 0.37 7.83
N PRO A 275 -11.30 0.51 9.06
CA PRO A 275 -10.04 -0.14 9.43
C PRO A 275 -10.08 -1.68 9.41
N GLN A 276 -11.27 -2.29 9.43
CA GLN A 276 -11.45 -3.73 9.29
C GLN A 276 -10.94 -4.28 7.95
N PHE A 277 -10.79 -3.44 6.93
CA PHE A 277 -10.26 -3.84 5.62
C PHE A 277 -8.73 -3.71 5.50
N ALA A 278 -8.02 -3.17 6.50
CA ALA A 278 -6.57 -2.98 6.45
C ALA A 278 -5.83 -4.28 6.09
N ARG A 279 -6.07 -5.32 6.86
CA ARG A 279 -5.38 -6.60 6.70
C ARG A 279 -5.74 -7.34 5.40
N PRO A 280 -7.03 -7.49 5.00
CA PRO A 280 -7.38 -8.08 3.72
C PRO A 280 -6.81 -7.35 2.51
N LEU A 281 -6.86 -6.00 2.49
CA LEU A 281 -6.35 -5.21 1.38
C LEU A 281 -4.82 -5.22 1.32
N ALA A 282 -4.13 -5.23 2.46
CA ALA A 282 -2.68 -5.38 2.52
C ALA A 282 -2.20 -6.70 1.90
N ARG A 283 -2.89 -7.80 2.21
CA ARG A 283 -2.64 -9.12 1.60
C ARG A 283 -2.88 -9.11 0.09
N ALA A 284 -3.98 -8.49 -0.36
CA ALA A 284 -4.30 -8.39 -1.78
C ALA A 284 -3.25 -7.57 -2.54
N ALA A 285 -2.79 -6.43 -1.98
CA ALA A 285 -1.74 -5.60 -2.57
C ALA A 285 -0.38 -6.33 -2.60
N ALA A 286 -0.04 -7.11 -1.56
CA ALA A 286 1.16 -7.93 -1.53
C ALA A 286 1.15 -8.98 -2.66
N ALA A 287 0.01 -9.64 -2.87
CA ALA A 287 -0.18 -10.60 -3.95
C ALA A 287 -0.22 -9.94 -5.35
N ALA A 288 -0.72 -8.70 -5.43
CA ALA A 288 -0.77 -7.94 -6.68
C ALA A 288 0.56 -7.27 -7.07
N GLY A 289 1.58 -7.33 -6.20
CA GLY A 289 2.92 -6.88 -6.53
C GLY A 289 3.36 -5.54 -5.96
N ALA A 290 2.77 -5.08 -4.87
CA ALA A 290 3.28 -3.90 -4.17
C ALA A 290 4.73 -4.12 -3.72
N ASP A 291 5.63 -3.18 -4.03
CA ASP A 291 7.05 -3.22 -3.65
C ASP A 291 7.29 -2.67 -2.24
N GLY A 292 6.33 -1.94 -1.70
CA GLY A 292 6.39 -1.41 -0.35
C GLY A 292 5.00 -1.13 0.22
N PHE A 293 4.95 -0.84 1.53
CA PHE A 293 3.70 -0.66 2.28
C PHE A 293 3.83 0.53 3.21
N PHE A 294 2.86 1.43 3.10
CA PHE A 294 2.73 2.60 3.96
C PHE A 294 1.60 2.37 4.96
N MET A 295 1.82 2.72 6.22
CA MET A 295 0.80 2.65 7.27
C MET A 295 0.99 3.71 8.34
N GLU A 296 -0.08 4.35 8.75
CA GLU A 296 -0.06 5.23 9.91
C GLU A 296 -0.31 4.42 11.19
N VAL A 297 0.64 4.53 12.11
CA VAL A 297 0.68 3.73 13.36
C VAL A 297 0.71 4.66 14.56
N HIS A 298 -0.15 4.41 15.53
CA HIS A 298 -0.25 5.20 16.75
C HIS A 298 -0.48 4.31 17.97
N ASP A 299 0.14 4.61 19.10
CA ASP A 299 -0.02 3.83 20.34
C ASP A 299 -1.46 3.90 20.91
N ASN A 300 -2.17 5.00 20.65
CA ASN A 300 -3.57 5.18 21.04
C ASN A 300 -4.39 5.89 19.94
N PRO A 301 -4.75 5.21 18.82
CA PRO A 301 -5.42 5.82 17.69
C PRO A 301 -6.66 6.68 18.01
N PRO A 302 -7.55 6.30 18.98
CA PRO A 302 -8.69 7.15 19.34
C PRO A 302 -8.30 8.52 19.91
N ALA A 303 -7.11 8.67 20.49
CA ALA A 303 -6.61 9.93 21.03
C ALA A 303 -5.76 10.72 20.03
N ALA A 304 -5.46 10.17 18.85
CA ALA A 304 -4.64 10.82 17.83
C ALA A 304 -5.23 12.17 17.40
N LEU A 305 -4.37 13.16 17.19
CA LEU A 305 -4.75 14.50 16.76
C LEU A 305 -5.10 14.57 15.26
N SER A 306 -4.80 13.50 14.50
CA SER A 306 -5.10 13.37 13.08
C SER A 306 -5.47 11.92 12.74
N ASP A 307 -6.33 11.73 11.73
CA ASP A 307 -6.70 10.44 11.11
C ASP A 307 -7.00 9.30 12.09
N ARG A 308 -7.59 9.62 13.23
CA ARG A 308 -7.87 8.71 14.35
C ARG A 308 -8.66 7.45 13.96
N THR A 309 -9.42 7.51 12.88
CA THR A 309 -10.31 6.43 12.42
C THR A 309 -9.60 5.40 11.55
N THR A 310 -8.41 5.72 11.02
CA THR A 310 -7.67 4.85 10.11
C THR A 310 -6.27 4.48 10.59
N GLN A 311 -5.70 5.21 11.56
CA GLN A 311 -4.44 4.80 12.18
C GLN A 311 -4.61 3.45 12.90
N ILE A 312 -3.57 2.62 12.85
CA ILE A 312 -3.57 1.27 13.44
C ILE A 312 -2.64 1.21 14.65
N ARG A 313 -2.88 0.26 15.54
CA ARG A 313 -1.99 0.00 16.67
C ARG A 313 -0.72 -0.72 16.24
N PRO A 314 0.40 -0.61 16.98
CA PRO A 314 1.65 -1.33 16.68
C PRO A 314 1.46 -2.86 16.56
N GLU A 315 0.58 -3.45 17.38
CA GLU A 315 0.29 -4.89 17.35
C GLU A 315 -0.39 -5.29 16.04
N ALA A 316 -1.35 -4.48 15.56
CA ALA A 316 -2.01 -4.71 14.27
C ALA A 316 -1.04 -4.51 13.10
N ALA A 317 -0.15 -3.51 13.18
CA ALA A 317 0.91 -3.30 12.20
C ALA A 317 1.83 -4.54 12.10
N ARG A 318 2.23 -5.09 13.25
CA ARG A 318 3.04 -6.31 13.34
C ARG A 318 2.37 -7.50 12.63
N GLU A 319 1.07 -7.73 12.88
CA GLU A 319 0.32 -8.81 12.23
C GLU A 319 0.22 -8.62 10.71
N ILE A 320 -0.06 -7.39 10.26
CA ILE A 320 -0.16 -7.07 8.83
C ILE A 320 1.18 -7.29 8.14
N ILE A 321 2.28 -6.80 8.71
CA ILE A 321 3.64 -6.99 8.18
C ILE A 321 3.99 -8.48 8.09
N SER A 322 3.70 -9.24 9.15
CA SER A 322 3.95 -10.70 9.16
C SER A 322 3.19 -11.43 8.05
N ASP A 323 1.92 -11.06 7.81
CA ASP A 323 1.13 -11.62 6.71
C ASP A 323 1.73 -11.28 5.32
N ILE A 324 2.17 -10.03 5.14
CA ILE A 324 2.79 -9.58 3.88
C ILE A 324 4.07 -10.39 3.61
N LEU A 325 4.93 -10.53 4.62
CA LEU A 325 6.18 -11.29 4.50
C LEU A 325 5.92 -12.76 4.15
N ALA A 326 4.96 -13.40 4.84
CA ALA A 326 4.58 -14.79 4.58
C ALA A 326 4.03 -14.97 3.16
N LEU A 327 3.18 -14.08 2.68
CA LEU A 327 2.65 -14.11 1.32
C LEU A 327 3.75 -13.90 0.28
N ARG A 328 4.63 -12.93 0.47
CA ARG A 328 5.73 -12.67 -0.47
C ARG A 328 6.71 -13.85 -0.56
N ALA A 329 6.94 -14.55 0.54
CA ALA A 329 7.78 -15.76 0.55
C ALA A 329 7.11 -16.96 -0.15
N ALA A 330 5.78 -17.01 -0.20
CA ALA A 330 5.02 -18.10 -0.82
C ALA A 330 4.72 -17.90 -2.31
N LEU A 331 4.80 -16.66 -2.80
CA LEU A 331 4.51 -16.33 -4.20
C LEU A 331 5.79 -16.35 -5.04
N PRO A 332 5.69 -16.75 -6.33
CA PRO A 332 6.81 -16.62 -7.26
C PRO A 332 7.17 -15.13 -7.44
N PRO A 333 8.42 -14.82 -7.87
CA PRO A 333 8.78 -13.47 -8.30
C PRO A 333 7.82 -12.94 -9.35
N LEU A 334 7.52 -11.64 -9.31
CA LEU A 334 6.57 -10.96 -10.19
C LEU A 334 7.22 -10.55 -11.51
#